data_dfc469f39437470d70c97608f1a4aceb
#
_entry.id   dfc469f39437470d70c97608f1a4aceb
#
_cell.length_a   1.000
_cell.length_b   1.000
_cell.length_c   1.000
_cell.angle_alpha   90.00
_cell.angle_beta   90.00
_cell.angle_gamma   90.00
#
_symmetry.space_group_name_H-M   'P 1'
#
loop_
_entity.id
_entity.type
_entity.pdbx_description
1 polymer ?
#
loop_
_entity_poly.entity_id
_entity_poly.type
_entity_poly.pdbx_seq_one_letter_code
_entity_poly.pdbx_strand_id
1 'polypeptide(L)'
;GVGKTTTCGMLIDYLCKAGKGPLLVVDADANSNLNEVLGVEVETTLGDIREEMAQAEKNGTVPPSMTKADYAEMKFSSALVEEDDYDMLVMGRTQGKGCYCFVNGVLKTQIDKYVGNYRYMVVDNEAGLEHISRGTLPHVDTMLLISDCSRRGVQAVGRIAEMIRELDLKPGEMKLIVNRAPNGVLNPGVMEEIKKYGLQLAGVLPQDETVYEYDCEGKPSSQVPDKTPVKTALAAVMRDLNL
;
A
#
# COMPACT_ATOMS: atom_id res chain seq x y z
N GLY A 1 -10.72 -2.68 -10.12
CA GLY A 1 -9.70 -1.81 -9.54
C GLY A 1 -8.81 -1.11 -10.57
N VAL A 2 -8.24 0.03 -10.21
CA VAL A 2 -7.37 0.83 -11.08
C VAL A 2 -5.92 0.31 -11.12
N GLY A 3 -5.60 -0.76 -10.38
CA GLY A 3 -4.27 -1.38 -10.33
C GLY A 3 -3.33 -0.78 -9.27
N LYS A 4 -3.85 -0.24 -8.17
CA LYS A 4 -3.04 0.27 -7.04
C LYS A 4 -2.08 -0.80 -6.53
N THR A 5 -2.61 -1.92 -6.06
CA THR A 5 -1.86 -3.03 -5.47
C THR A 5 -0.82 -3.61 -6.44
N THR A 6 -1.20 -3.81 -7.72
CA THR A 6 -0.27 -4.26 -8.77
C THR A 6 0.87 -3.26 -8.98
N THR A 7 0.56 -1.95 -9.03
CA THR A 7 1.58 -0.90 -9.16
C THR A 7 2.46 -0.83 -7.90
N CYS A 8 1.86 -1.00 -6.71
CA CYS A 8 2.59 -1.07 -5.45
C CYS A 8 3.58 -2.24 -5.42
N GLY A 9 3.16 -3.45 -5.81
CA GLY A 9 4.04 -4.61 -5.88
C GLY A 9 5.20 -4.43 -6.86
N MET A 10 4.94 -3.88 -8.04
CA MET A 10 6.01 -3.56 -9.00
C MET A 10 6.95 -2.46 -8.49
N LEU A 11 6.46 -1.49 -7.72
CA LEU A 11 7.28 -0.47 -7.05
C LEU A 11 8.20 -1.11 -6.00
N ILE A 12 7.68 -2.02 -5.18
CA ILE A 12 8.45 -2.75 -4.18
C ILE A 12 9.56 -3.55 -4.86
N ASP A 13 9.25 -4.32 -5.90
CA ASP A 13 10.24 -5.06 -6.70
C ASP A 13 11.32 -4.13 -7.28
N TYR A 14 10.94 -2.96 -7.78
CA TYR A 14 11.90 -1.95 -8.25
C TYR A 14 12.84 -1.48 -7.13
N LEU A 15 12.31 -1.15 -5.96
CA LEU A 15 13.11 -0.67 -4.84
C LEU A 15 14.08 -1.75 -4.33
N CYS A 16 13.63 -3.00 -4.23
CA CYS A 16 14.48 -4.14 -3.87
C CYS A 16 15.63 -4.31 -4.87
N LYS A 17 15.34 -4.37 -6.17
CA LYS A 17 16.35 -4.50 -7.23
C LYS A 17 17.31 -3.30 -7.31
N ALA A 18 16.86 -2.12 -6.93
CA ALA A 18 17.68 -0.92 -6.85
C ALA A 18 18.55 -0.86 -5.58
N GLY A 19 18.50 -1.88 -4.72
CA GLY A 19 19.27 -1.92 -3.45
C GLY A 19 18.82 -0.84 -2.45
N LYS A 20 17.54 -0.49 -2.47
CA LYS A 20 16.96 0.54 -1.60
C LYS A 20 16.49 -0.01 -0.24
N GLY A 21 16.65 -1.31 0.00
CA GLY A 21 16.30 -1.96 1.27
C GLY A 21 17.15 -1.50 2.47
N PRO A 22 16.76 -1.89 3.71
CA PRO A 22 15.54 -2.67 3.99
C PRO A 22 14.26 -1.85 3.86
N LEU A 23 13.17 -2.50 3.43
CA LEU A 23 11.85 -1.87 3.27
C LEU A 23 10.88 -2.41 4.32
N LEU A 24 9.97 -1.57 4.81
CA LEU A 24 8.76 -2.01 5.49
C LEU A 24 7.58 -1.89 4.53
N VAL A 25 6.95 -3.00 4.21
CA VAL A 25 5.78 -3.07 3.34
C VAL A 25 4.53 -3.24 4.20
N VAL A 26 3.53 -2.41 4.00
CA VAL A 26 2.27 -2.48 4.74
C VAL A 26 1.10 -2.61 3.77
N ASP A 27 0.40 -3.74 3.84
CA ASP A 27 -0.90 -3.89 3.19
C ASP A 27 -1.99 -3.36 4.14
N ALA A 28 -2.46 -2.16 3.87
CA ALA A 28 -3.48 -1.48 4.66
C ALA A 28 -4.90 -1.65 4.06
N ASP A 29 -5.07 -2.48 3.04
CA ASP A 29 -6.39 -2.87 2.53
C ASP A 29 -6.92 -4.07 3.33
N ALA A 30 -8.15 -3.96 3.83
CA ALA A 30 -8.83 -5.06 4.52
C ALA A 30 -9.01 -6.32 3.66
N ASN A 31 -8.97 -6.18 2.34
CA ASN A 31 -9.05 -7.33 1.42
C ASN A 31 -7.72 -8.07 1.25
N SER A 32 -6.60 -7.44 1.62
CA SER A 32 -5.27 -8.05 1.68
C SER A 32 -4.88 -8.80 0.41
N ASN A 33 -4.53 -8.06 -0.63
CA ASN A 33 -4.17 -8.64 -1.93
C ASN A 33 -2.69 -8.40 -2.30
N LEU A 34 -1.96 -7.60 -1.52
CA LEU A 34 -0.57 -7.27 -1.84
C LEU A 34 0.36 -8.47 -1.68
N ASN A 35 0.07 -9.36 -0.72
CA ASN A 35 0.79 -10.59 -0.54
C ASN A 35 0.72 -11.51 -1.78
N GLU A 36 -0.44 -11.63 -2.43
CA GLU A 36 -0.59 -12.39 -3.68
C GLU A 36 0.21 -11.76 -4.82
N VAL A 37 0.18 -10.43 -4.91
CA VAL A 37 0.95 -9.66 -5.91
C VAL A 37 2.47 -9.84 -5.72
N LEU A 38 2.94 -9.97 -4.49
CA LEU A 38 4.34 -10.20 -4.15
C LEU A 38 4.74 -11.68 -4.19
N GLY A 39 3.78 -12.59 -4.10
CA GLY A 39 4.00 -14.04 -4.01
C GLY A 39 4.45 -14.50 -2.63
N VAL A 40 3.97 -13.83 -1.59
CA VAL A 40 4.33 -14.08 -0.19
C VAL A 40 3.17 -14.76 0.54
N GLU A 41 3.47 -15.78 1.33
CA GLU A 41 2.49 -16.42 2.20
C GLU A 41 2.38 -15.65 3.53
N VAL A 42 1.16 -15.34 3.93
CA VAL A 42 0.85 -14.62 5.17
C VAL A 42 0.00 -15.53 6.07
N GLU A 43 0.59 -15.99 7.17
CA GLU A 43 -0.09 -16.89 8.11
C GLU A 43 -0.99 -16.12 9.08
N THR A 44 -0.58 -14.92 9.48
CA THR A 44 -1.26 -14.14 10.53
C THR A 44 -1.36 -12.68 10.12
N THR A 45 -2.55 -12.12 10.22
CA THR A 45 -2.79 -10.69 9.98
C THR A 45 -2.95 -9.93 11.31
N LEU A 46 -2.88 -8.59 11.25
CA LEU A 46 -3.16 -7.75 12.43
C LEU A 46 -4.62 -7.88 12.89
N GLY A 47 -5.53 -8.19 11.95
CA GLY A 47 -6.92 -8.50 12.27
C GLY A 47 -7.06 -9.77 13.10
N ASP A 48 -6.33 -10.83 12.76
CA ASP A 48 -6.31 -12.09 13.50
C ASP A 48 -5.76 -11.89 14.92
N ILE A 49 -4.66 -11.16 15.06
CA ILE A 49 -4.07 -10.83 16.37
C ILE A 49 -5.09 -10.09 17.25
N ARG A 50 -5.80 -9.12 16.69
CA ARG A 50 -6.85 -8.41 17.43
C ARG A 50 -7.91 -9.36 17.97
N GLU A 51 -8.36 -10.30 17.16
CA GLU A 51 -9.37 -11.27 17.57
C GLU A 51 -8.86 -12.23 18.64
N GLU A 52 -7.64 -12.73 18.46
CA GLU A 52 -6.97 -13.55 19.48
C GLU A 52 -6.82 -12.82 20.81
N MET A 53 -6.42 -11.55 20.78
CA MET A 53 -6.30 -10.73 21.99
C MET A 53 -7.64 -10.51 22.67
N ALA A 54 -8.70 -10.19 21.91
CA ALA A 54 -10.04 -10.02 22.46
C ALA A 54 -10.57 -11.31 23.09
N GLN A 55 -10.28 -12.46 22.48
CA GLN A 55 -10.63 -13.77 23.05
C GLN A 55 -9.82 -14.09 24.30
N ALA A 56 -8.51 -13.83 24.28
CA ALA A 56 -7.63 -14.06 25.41
C ALA A 56 -8.05 -13.20 26.64
N GLU A 57 -8.42 -11.96 26.42
CA GLU A 57 -8.96 -11.09 27.47
C GLU A 57 -10.28 -11.64 28.04
N LYS A 58 -11.21 -12.02 27.18
CA LYS A 58 -12.51 -12.56 27.57
C LYS A 58 -12.38 -13.86 28.37
N ASN A 59 -11.44 -14.70 28.00
CA ASN A 59 -11.23 -16.03 28.61
C ASN A 59 -10.24 -15.99 29.78
N GLY A 60 -9.60 -14.85 30.05
CA GLY A 60 -8.57 -14.73 31.09
C GLY A 60 -7.31 -15.53 30.82
N THR A 61 -6.99 -15.76 29.56
CA THR A 61 -5.84 -16.57 29.12
C THR A 61 -4.58 -15.76 28.82
N VAL A 62 -4.61 -14.45 29.02
CA VAL A 62 -3.40 -13.61 28.95
C VAL A 62 -2.45 -14.08 30.08
N PRO A 63 -1.17 -14.38 29.78
CA PRO A 63 -0.23 -14.85 30.80
C PRO A 63 -0.11 -13.85 31.94
N PRO A 64 -0.23 -14.30 33.22
CA PRO A 64 -0.17 -13.37 34.37
C PRO A 64 1.17 -12.63 34.51
N SER A 65 2.22 -13.14 33.87
CA SER A 65 3.55 -12.54 33.86
C SER A 65 3.75 -11.46 32.80
N MET A 66 2.76 -11.23 31.93
CA MET A 66 2.84 -10.28 30.83
C MET A 66 1.83 -9.15 31.03
N THR A 67 2.24 -7.95 30.71
CA THR A 67 1.27 -6.85 30.53
C THR A 67 0.51 -7.04 29.20
N LYS A 68 -0.65 -6.41 29.07
CA LYS A 68 -1.39 -6.42 27.79
C LYS A 68 -0.55 -5.86 26.63
N ALA A 69 0.31 -4.90 26.93
CA ALA A 69 1.20 -4.29 25.93
C ALA A 69 2.29 -5.29 25.49
N ASP A 70 2.92 -6.00 26.43
CA ASP A 70 3.93 -7.00 26.09
C ASP A 70 3.33 -8.17 25.30
N TYR A 71 2.11 -8.58 25.67
CA TYR A 71 1.38 -9.63 24.95
C TYR A 71 1.02 -9.18 23.53
N ALA A 72 0.59 -7.92 23.35
CA ALA A 72 0.32 -7.35 22.05
C ALA A 72 1.60 -7.28 21.20
N GLU A 73 2.72 -6.87 21.78
CA GLU A 73 3.99 -6.80 21.08
C GLU A 73 4.48 -8.17 20.64
N MET A 74 4.41 -9.16 21.51
CA MET A 74 4.76 -10.55 21.18
C MET A 74 3.91 -11.07 20.02
N LYS A 75 2.60 -10.85 20.08
CA LYS A 75 1.68 -11.25 19.00
C LYS A 75 1.91 -10.47 17.71
N PHE A 76 2.22 -9.20 17.80
CA PHE A 76 2.55 -8.39 16.63
C PHE A 76 3.79 -8.90 15.91
N SER A 77 4.83 -9.27 16.65
CA SER A 77 6.05 -9.84 16.07
C SER A 77 5.75 -11.12 15.26
N SER A 78 4.70 -11.87 15.62
CA SER A 78 4.30 -13.07 14.87
C SER A 78 3.54 -12.76 13.55
N ALA A 79 3.12 -11.51 13.33
CA ALA A 79 2.48 -11.09 12.08
C ALA A 79 3.46 -10.42 11.11
N LEU A 80 4.68 -10.19 11.54
CA LEU A 80 5.72 -9.68 10.65
C LEU A 80 6.21 -10.82 9.76
N VAL A 81 6.04 -10.69 8.47
CA VAL A 81 6.60 -11.61 7.48
C VAL A 81 7.94 -11.05 7.05
N GLU A 82 8.99 -11.80 7.29
CA GLU A 82 10.38 -11.42 6.99
C GLU A 82 10.81 -12.04 5.66
N GLU A 83 11.14 -11.19 4.70
CA GLU A 83 11.71 -11.56 3.40
C GLU A 83 13.13 -10.99 3.27
N ASP A 84 13.89 -11.44 2.27
CA ASP A 84 15.31 -11.06 2.12
C ASP A 84 15.54 -9.54 2.02
N ASP A 85 14.65 -8.82 1.32
CA ASP A 85 14.80 -7.39 1.01
C ASP A 85 13.78 -6.48 1.71
N TYR A 86 12.75 -7.05 2.32
CA TYR A 86 11.70 -6.30 3.02
C TYR A 86 11.01 -7.16 4.08
N ASP A 87 10.45 -6.47 5.06
CA ASP A 87 9.48 -7.06 5.97
C ASP A 87 8.07 -6.59 5.61
N MET A 88 7.07 -7.47 5.79
CA MET A 88 5.69 -7.18 5.43
C MET A 88 4.74 -7.32 6.60
N LEU A 89 3.81 -6.38 6.70
CA LEU A 89 2.67 -6.40 7.61
C LEU A 89 1.37 -6.34 6.82
N VAL A 90 0.43 -7.19 7.19
CA VAL A 90 -0.89 -7.24 6.56
C VAL A 90 -1.96 -6.89 7.57
N MET A 91 -2.80 -5.90 7.24
CA MET A 91 -3.87 -5.47 8.12
C MET A 91 -4.95 -6.55 8.28
N GLY A 92 -5.38 -7.17 7.20
CA GLY A 92 -6.41 -8.20 7.20
C GLY A 92 -7.81 -7.69 7.59
N ARG A 93 -8.77 -8.59 7.56
CA ARG A 93 -10.15 -8.31 7.98
C ARG A 93 -10.32 -8.58 9.46
N THR A 94 -11.04 -7.72 10.14
CA THR A 94 -11.53 -8.01 11.49
C THR A 94 -12.92 -8.62 11.40
N GLN A 95 -13.13 -9.81 11.99
CA GLN A 95 -14.45 -10.40 12.12
C GLN A 95 -15.18 -9.76 13.32
N GLY A 96 -16.44 -9.38 13.14
CA GLY A 96 -17.29 -8.88 14.23
C GLY A 96 -17.51 -7.36 14.28
N LYS A 97 -18.41 -6.94 15.18
CA LYS A 97 -18.80 -5.54 15.41
C LYS A 97 -17.70 -4.80 16.20
N GLY A 98 -16.53 -4.58 15.62
CA GLY A 98 -15.46 -3.87 16.31
C GLY A 98 -14.84 -2.82 15.42
N CYS A 99 -14.48 -1.69 16.03
CA CYS A 99 -13.76 -0.62 15.34
C CYS A 99 -12.33 -1.08 15.03
N TYR A 100 -11.83 -0.77 13.84
CA TYR A 100 -10.41 -0.91 13.49
C TYR A 100 -9.47 -0.06 14.35
N CYS A 101 -10.03 0.73 15.29
CA CYS A 101 -9.27 1.65 16.14
C CYS A 101 -8.15 0.95 16.93
N PHE A 102 -8.40 -0.29 17.39
CA PHE A 102 -7.38 -1.06 18.11
C PHE A 102 -6.25 -1.49 17.17
N VAL A 103 -6.58 -2.11 16.03
CA VAL A 103 -5.59 -2.54 15.02
C VAL A 103 -4.78 -1.34 14.53
N ASN A 104 -5.45 -0.23 14.24
CA ASN A 104 -4.79 1.01 13.85
C ASN A 104 -3.88 1.56 14.95
N GLY A 105 -4.29 1.47 16.21
CA GLY A 105 -3.47 1.87 17.35
C GLY A 105 -2.22 1.01 17.52
N VAL A 106 -2.37 -0.31 17.40
CA VAL A 106 -1.25 -1.25 17.43
C VAL A 106 -0.33 -1.02 16.23
N LEU A 107 -0.88 -0.94 15.01
CA LEU A 107 -0.10 -0.66 13.80
C LEU A 107 0.70 0.65 13.94
N LYS A 108 0.05 1.72 14.40
CA LYS A 108 0.74 3.00 14.64
C LYS A 108 1.92 2.84 15.60
N THR A 109 1.67 2.23 16.77
CA THR A 109 2.72 2.05 17.79
C THR A 109 3.91 1.26 17.24
N GLN A 110 3.63 0.23 16.44
CA GLN A 110 4.69 -0.60 15.88
C GLN A 110 5.40 0.10 14.72
N ILE A 111 4.68 0.83 13.85
CA ILE A 111 5.30 1.65 12.82
C ILE A 111 6.22 2.68 13.47
N ASP A 112 5.75 3.41 14.47
CA ASP A 112 6.56 4.41 15.19
C ASP A 112 7.82 3.79 15.81
N LYS A 113 7.75 2.54 16.26
CA LYS A 113 8.87 1.80 16.84
C LYS A 113 9.88 1.32 15.78
N TYR A 114 9.39 0.82 14.66
CA TYR A 114 10.22 0.14 13.67
C TYR A 114 10.62 1.02 12.48
N VAL A 115 9.92 2.11 12.22
CA VAL A 115 10.18 2.96 11.04
C VAL A 115 11.64 3.42 10.94
N GLY A 116 12.29 3.63 12.07
CA GLY A 116 13.72 4.01 12.12
C GLY A 116 14.70 2.94 11.64
N ASN A 117 14.26 1.68 11.53
CA ASN A 117 15.08 0.55 11.10
C ASN A 117 15.02 0.33 9.58
N TYR A 118 14.05 0.97 8.90
CA TYR A 118 13.82 0.81 7.46
C TYR A 118 14.17 2.09 6.72
N ARG A 119 14.71 1.92 5.53
CA ARG A 119 15.03 3.06 4.66
C ARG A 119 13.80 3.63 3.98
N TYR A 120 12.85 2.77 3.64
CA TYR A 120 11.55 3.14 3.07
C TYR A 120 10.43 2.37 3.74
N MET A 121 9.29 3.01 3.86
CA MET A 121 8.03 2.36 4.17
C MET A 121 7.07 2.54 2.98
N VAL A 122 6.59 1.44 2.44
CA VAL A 122 5.63 1.42 1.33
C VAL A 122 4.30 0.93 1.85
N VAL A 123 3.25 1.72 1.66
CA VAL A 123 1.91 1.39 2.16
C VAL A 123 0.93 1.31 1.00
N ASP A 124 0.34 0.13 0.79
CA ASP A 124 -0.80 -0.04 -0.11
C ASP A 124 -2.10 0.24 0.62
N ASN A 125 -2.78 1.31 0.23
CA ASN A 125 -4.04 1.71 0.86
C ASN A 125 -5.25 1.25 0.06
N GLU A 126 -6.34 0.95 0.76
CA GLU A 126 -7.64 0.77 0.11
C GLU A 126 -8.10 2.04 -0.63
N ALA A 127 -9.23 1.95 -1.34
CA ALA A 127 -9.81 3.09 -2.03
C ALA A 127 -10.43 4.09 -1.03
N GLY A 128 -9.61 4.91 -0.39
CA GLY A 128 -10.05 5.91 0.58
C GLY A 128 -8.91 6.53 1.37
N LEU A 129 -9.24 7.44 2.27
CA LEU A 129 -8.27 8.15 3.12
C LEU A 129 -8.35 7.70 4.58
N GLU A 130 -9.04 6.61 4.89
CA GLU A 130 -9.39 6.24 6.26
C GLU A 130 -8.17 6.06 7.16
N HIS A 131 -7.14 5.36 6.69
CA HIS A 131 -5.90 5.15 7.45
C HIS A 131 -5.10 6.44 7.63
N ILE A 132 -5.06 7.27 6.58
CA ILE A 132 -4.32 8.53 6.60
C ILE A 132 -5.05 9.54 7.49
N SER A 133 -6.36 9.69 7.32
CA SER A 133 -7.18 10.64 8.09
C SER A 133 -7.24 10.32 9.58
N ARG A 134 -7.09 9.06 9.96
CA ARG A 134 -7.04 8.61 11.37
C ARG A 134 -5.66 8.77 12.01
N GLY A 135 -4.66 9.27 11.27
CA GLY A 135 -3.30 9.44 11.76
C GLY A 135 -2.62 8.10 12.11
N THR A 136 -3.02 7.03 11.47
CA THR A 136 -2.43 5.69 11.66
C THR A 136 -1.02 5.63 11.09
N LEU A 137 -0.79 6.39 10.01
CA LEU A 137 0.50 6.49 9.35
C LEU A 137 1.24 7.74 9.83
N PRO A 138 2.58 7.69 9.94
CA PRO A 138 3.41 8.85 10.20
C PRO A 138 3.35 9.83 9.02
N HIS A 139 4.26 10.79 9.00
CA HIS A 139 4.43 11.68 7.85
C HIS A 139 4.61 10.87 6.56
N VAL A 140 3.89 11.26 5.51
CA VAL A 140 3.98 10.66 4.17
C VAL A 140 4.82 11.59 3.30
N ASP A 141 6.01 11.17 2.90
CA ASP A 141 6.89 11.98 2.03
C ASP A 141 6.33 12.06 0.62
N THR A 142 5.96 10.94 0.02
CA THR A 142 5.40 10.86 -1.33
C THR A 142 4.09 10.08 -1.33
N MET A 143 3.03 10.73 -1.76
CA MET A 143 1.72 10.12 -1.98
C MET A 143 1.49 9.88 -3.46
N LEU A 144 1.42 8.61 -3.85
CA LEU A 144 1.12 8.21 -5.22
C LEU A 144 -0.39 7.97 -5.39
N LEU A 145 -1.03 8.80 -6.18
CA LEU A 145 -2.42 8.64 -6.59
C LEU A 145 -2.48 7.80 -7.86
N ILE A 146 -3.20 6.69 -7.84
CA ILE A 146 -3.30 5.79 -8.99
C ILE A 146 -4.69 5.89 -9.60
N SER A 147 -4.76 6.18 -10.91
CA SER A 147 -5.99 6.20 -11.70
C SER A 147 -5.86 5.26 -12.89
N ASP A 148 -6.97 4.78 -13.41
CA ASP A 148 -6.99 4.27 -14.78
C ASP A 148 -6.99 5.43 -15.79
N CYS A 149 -6.85 5.13 -17.09
CA CYS A 149 -6.79 6.13 -18.15
C CYS A 149 -8.17 6.68 -18.56
N SER A 150 -9.23 6.45 -17.78
CA SER A 150 -10.53 7.00 -18.05
C SER A 150 -10.71 8.38 -17.41
N ARG A 151 -11.53 9.22 -18.05
CA ARG A 151 -11.91 10.51 -17.47
C ARG A 151 -12.55 10.37 -16.08
N ARG A 152 -13.37 9.35 -15.87
CA ARG A 152 -14.02 9.07 -14.57
C ARG A 152 -13.03 8.64 -13.50
N GLY A 153 -12.04 7.84 -13.86
CA GLY A 153 -10.96 7.46 -12.94
C GLY A 153 -10.19 8.68 -12.45
N VAL A 154 -9.77 9.58 -13.36
CA VAL A 154 -9.08 10.82 -13.00
C VAL A 154 -9.96 11.74 -12.14
N GLN A 155 -11.25 11.86 -12.45
CA GLN A 155 -12.20 12.61 -11.62
C GLN A 155 -12.32 12.04 -10.20
N ALA A 156 -12.35 10.71 -10.06
CA ALA A 156 -12.40 10.07 -8.74
C ALA A 156 -11.15 10.38 -7.91
N VAL A 157 -9.99 10.27 -8.52
CA VAL A 157 -8.71 10.61 -7.87
C VAL A 157 -8.59 12.10 -7.60
N GLY A 158 -9.11 12.95 -8.49
CA GLY A 158 -9.18 14.40 -8.28
C GLY A 158 -9.95 14.78 -7.01
N ARG A 159 -11.09 14.12 -6.76
CA ARG A 159 -11.85 14.31 -5.50
C ARG A 159 -11.09 13.83 -4.27
N ILE A 160 -10.33 12.74 -4.39
CA ILE A 160 -9.47 12.29 -3.30
C ILE A 160 -8.41 13.35 -2.99
N ALA A 161 -7.79 13.93 -4.02
CA ALA A 161 -6.82 15.01 -3.85
C ALA A 161 -7.42 16.28 -3.22
N GLU A 162 -8.66 16.62 -3.55
CA GLU A 162 -9.41 17.69 -2.89
C GLU A 162 -9.65 17.37 -1.41
N MET A 163 -10.13 16.17 -1.07
CA MET A 163 -10.32 15.74 0.31
C MET A 163 -9.02 15.77 1.13
N ILE A 164 -7.89 15.37 0.56
CA ILE A 164 -6.56 15.46 1.21
C ILE A 164 -6.26 16.90 1.61
N ARG A 165 -6.53 17.86 0.73
CA ARG A 165 -6.33 19.29 0.99
C ARG A 165 -7.31 19.83 2.04
N GLU A 166 -8.59 19.47 1.95
CA GLU A 166 -9.63 19.86 2.91
C GLU A 166 -9.38 19.34 4.33
N LEU A 167 -8.88 18.12 4.45
CA LEU A 167 -8.51 17.51 5.73
C LEU A 167 -7.16 17.99 6.28
N ASP A 168 -6.51 18.94 5.59
CA ASP A 168 -5.17 19.47 5.93
C ASP A 168 -4.11 18.36 6.10
N LEU A 169 -4.28 17.26 5.39
CA LEU A 169 -3.26 16.23 5.29
C LEU A 169 -2.15 16.76 4.39
N LYS A 170 -0.95 16.85 4.93
CA LYS A 170 0.22 17.48 4.29
C LYS A 170 1.26 16.43 3.90
N PRO A 171 1.04 15.62 2.84
CA PRO A 171 2.13 14.82 2.30
C PRO A 171 3.24 15.75 1.79
N GLY A 172 4.50 15.29 1.83
CA GLY A 172 5.62 16.04 1.26
C GLY A 172 5.39 16.36 -0.20
N GLU A 173 4.96 15.36 -0.98
CA GLU A 173 4.48 15.56 -2.35
C GLU A 173 3.31 14.62 -2.69
N MET A 174 2.51 15.00 -3.66
CA MET A 174 1.38 14.21 -4.16
C MET A 174 1.46 14.14 -5.68
N LYS A 175 1.59 12.94 -6.21
CA LYS A 175 1.81 12.67 -7.65
C LYS A 175 0.77 11.71 -8.18
N LEU A 176 0.36 11.92 -9.42
CA LEU A 176 -0.56 11.06 -10.15
C LEU A 176 0.21 10.11 -11.07
N ILE A 177 -0.12 8.83 -11.01
CA ILE A 177 0.22 7.83 -12.03
C ILE A 177 -1.08 7.41 -12.70
N VAL A 178 -1.14 7.53 -14.02
CA VAL A 178 -2.26 7.00 -14.80
C VAL A 178 -1.88 5.64 -15.37
N ASN A 179 -2.63 4.62 -14.98
CA ASN A 179 -2.36 3.22 -15.30
C ASN A 179 -3.25 2.73 -16.47
N ARG A 180 -2.82 1.65 -17.12
CA ARG A 180 -3.52 0.95 -18.20
C ARG A 180 -3.86 1.85 -19.39
N ALA A 181 -2.99 2.81 -19.70
CA ALA A 181 -3.18 3.64 -20.88
C ALA A 181 -2.86 2.87 -22.17
N PRO A 182 -3.76 2.83 -23.16
CA PRO A 182 -3.46 2.22 -24.45
C PRO A 182 -2.21 2.84 -25.06
N ASN A 183 -1.21 2.02 -25.37
CA ASN A 183 0.11 2.44 -25.90
C ASN A 183 0.83 3.50 -25.03
N GLY A 184 0.49 3.62 -23.75
CA GLY A 184 1.08 4.63 -22.86
C GLY A 184 0.67 6.09 -23.18
N VAL A 185 -0.39 6.30 -23.94
CA VAL A 185 -0.83 7.62 -24.38
C VAL A 185 -2.18 7.99 -23.79
N LEU A 186 -2.29 9.20 -23.24
CA LEU A 186 -3.54 9.73 -22.69
C LEU A 186 -4.34 10.49 -23.74
N ASN A 187 -5.67 10.29 -23.68
CA ASN A 187 -6.60 11.09 -24.45
C ASN A 187 -6.58 12.58 -24.00
N PRO A 188 -6.70 13.56 -24.90
CA PRO A 188 -6.74 14.98 -24.54
C PRO A 188 -7.75 15.32 -23.45
N GLY A 189 -8.96 14.71 -23.48
CA GLY A 189 -9.97 14.94 -22.45
C GLY A 189 -9.58 14.44 -21.05
N VAL A 190 -8.72 13.42 -20.96
CA VAL A 190 -8.14 12.96 -19.69
C VAL A 190 -7.10 13.98 -19.19
N MET A 191 -6.29 14.52 -20.09
CA MET A 191 -5.32 15.57 -19.76
C MET A 191 -6.00 16.86 -19.27
N GLU A 192 -7.16 17.20 -19.82
CA GLU A 192 -7.97 18.32 -19.34
C GLU A 192 -8.46 18.12 -17.90
N GLU A 193 -8.93 16.91 -17.58
CA GLU A 193 -9.35 16.61 -16.20
C GLU A 193 -8.16 16.64 -15.21
N ILE A 194 -6.99 16.12 -15.59
CA ILE A 194 -5.77 16.21 -14.78
C ILE A 194 -5.45 17.68 -14.45
N LYS A 195 -5.49 18.55 -15.46
CA LYS A 195 -5.25 19.99 -15.29
C LYS A 195 -6.32 20.65 -14.42
N LYS A 196 -7.58 20.31 -14.64
CA LYS A 196 -8.73 20.87 -13.89
C LYS A 196 -8.60 20.64 -12.37
N TYR A 197 -8.16 19.46 -11.96
CA TYR A 197 -7.95 19.12 -10.54
C TYR A 197 -6.58 19.55 -10.01
N GLY A 198 -5.73 20.14 -10.84
CA GLY A 198 -4.37 20.53 -10.45
C GLY A 198 -3.49 19.36 -10.03
N LEU A 199 -3.71 18.18 -10.64
CA LEU A 199 -2.94 16.97 -10.33
C LEU A 199 -1.58 17.03 -11.00
N GLN A 200 -0.54 16.65 -10.28
CA GLN A 200 0.81 16.55 -10.80
C GLN A 200 1.04 15.16 -11.37
N LEU A 201 1.03 15.04 -12.70
CA LEU A 201 1.26 13.78 -13.39
C LEU A 201 2.74 13.38 -13.28
N ALA A 202 3.03 12.28 -12.58
CA ALA A 202 4.36 11.70 -12.51
C ALA A 202 4.63 10.78 -13.71
N GLY A 203 3.62 10.08 -14.21
CA GLY A 203 3.78 9.24 -15.39
C GLY A 203 2.54 8.49 -15.81
N VAL A 204 2.69 7.83 -16.94
CA VAL A 204 1.65 7.02 -17.58
C VAL A 204 2.18 5.62 -17.78
N LEU A 205 1.49 4.63 -17.18
CA LEU A 205 1.83 3.23 -17.34
C LEU A 205 0.98 2.64 -18.47
N PRO A 206 1.58 2.00 -19.47
CA PRO A 206 0.84 1.37 -20.54
C PRO A 206 0.05 0.17 -20.05
N GLN A 207 -1.03 -0.15 -20.75
CA GLN A 207 -1.66 -1.46 -20.64
C GLN A 207 -0.69 -2.52 -21.11
N ASP A 208 -0.55 -3.61 -20.34
CA ASP A 208 0.41 -4.66 -20.59
C ASP A 208 -0.27 -6.03 -20.45
N GLU A 209 -0.23 -6.82 -21.51
CA GLU A 209 -0.84 -8.15 -21.54
C GLU A 209 -0.15 -9.13 -20.62
N THR A 210 1.16 -9.00 -20.42
CA THR A 210 1.91 -9.88 -19.51
C THR A 210 1.43 -9.77 -18.07
N VAL A 211 1.10 -8.55 -17.62
CA VAL A 211 0.51 -8.35 -16.29
C VAL A 211 -0.85 -9.02 -16.19
N TYR A 212 -1.67 -8.91 -17.23
CA TYR A 212 -2.98 -9.57 -17.27
C TYR A 212 -2.86 -11.10 -17.27
N GLU A 213 -1.91 -11.66 -18.02
CA GLU A 213 -1.65 -13.10 -18.03
C GLU A 213 -1.20 -13.61 -16.66
N TYR A 214 -0.26 -12.90 -16.00
CA TYR A 214 0.19 -13.23 -14.64
C TYR A 214 -0.97 -13.23 -13.64
N ASP A 215 -1.81 -12.22 -13.69
CA ASP A 215 -2.99 -12.11 -12.82
C ASP A 215 -3.97 -13.27 -13.06
N CYS A 216 -4.25 -13.61 -14.32
CA CYS A 216 -5.13 -14.74 -14.67
C CYS A 216 -4.56 -16.11 -14.27
N GLU A 217 -3.25 -16.26 -14.28
CA GLU A 217 -2.55 -17.51 -13.92
C GLU A 217 -2.26 -17.60 -12.42
N GLY A 218 -2.63 -16.59 -11.63
CA GLY A 218 -2.33 -16.53 -10.20
C GLY A 218 -0.83 -16.40 -9.90
N LYS A 219 -0.06 -15.86 -10.85
CA LYS A 219 1.36 -15.56 -10.67
C LYS A 219 1.56 -14.19 -10.04
N PRO A 220 2.58 -14.02 -9.20
CA PRO A 220 2.89 -12.72 -8.61
C PRO A 220 3.16 -11.65 -9.68
N SER A 221 2.29 -10.67 -9.80
CA SER A 221 2.42 -9.63 -10.83
C SER A 221 3.60 -8.67 -10.59
N SER A 222 4.18 -8.64 -9.39
CA SER A 222 5.46 -7.97 -9.13
C SER A 222 6.62 -8.60 -9.91
N GLN A 223 6.52 -9.90 -10.23
CA GLN A 223 7.57 -10.69 -10.87
C GLN A 223 7.48 -10.70 -12.41
N VAL A 224 6.58 -9.93 -13.02
CA VAL A 224 6.61 -9.78 -14.48
C VAL A 224 8.00 -9.29 -14.95
N PRO A 225 8.48 -9.70 -16.14
CA PRO A 225 9.83 -9.38 -16.58
C PRO A 225 10.12 -7.86 -16.60
N ASP A 226 11.32 -7.44 -16.20
CA ASP A 226 11.70 -6.03 -16.08
C ASP A 226 11.66 -5.26 -17.41
N LYS A 227 11.75 -6.00 -18.53
CA LYS A 227 11.68 -5.42 -19.87
C LYS A 227 10.25 -5.17 -20.38
N THR A 228 9.24 -5.51 -19.60
CA THR A 228 7.85 -5.20 -19.97
C THR A 228 7.66 -3.69 -20.07
N PRO A 229 6.79 -3.23 -20.98
CA PRO A 229 6.51 -1.81 -21.15
C PRO A 229 6.08 -1.13 -19.84
N VAL A 230 5.25 -1.79 -19.03
CA VAL A 230 4.76 -1.25 -17.76
C VAL A 230 5.88 -1.07 -16.74
N LYS A 231 6.76 -2.08 -16.54
CA LYS A 231 7.89 -1.94 -15.60
C LYS A 231 8.92 -0.93 -16.07
N THR A 232 9.18 -0.87 -17.37
CA THR A 232 10.07 0.14 -17.96
C THR A 232 9.54 1.55 -17.71
N ALA A 233 8.24 1.76 -17.90
CA ALA A 233 7.60 3.06 -17.63
C ALA A 233 7.61 3.39 -16.12
N LEU A 234 7.30 2.41 -15.25
CA LEU A 234 7.32 2.60 -13.80
C LEU A 234 8.73 2.95 -13.31
N ALA A 235 9.76 2.24 -13.78
CA ALA A 235 11.14 2.55 -13.42
C ALA A 235 11.57 3.96 -13.84
N ALA A 236 11.08 4.47 -14.96
CA ALA A 236 11.30 5.86 -15.34
C ALA A 236 10.65 6.84 -14.34
N VAL A 237 9.38 6.59 -13.99
CA VAL A 237 8.66 7.39 -12.98
C VAL A 237 9.40 7.39 -11.63
N MET A 238 9.88 6.23 -11.17
CA MET A 238 10.58 6.14 -9.89
C MET A 238 11.90 6.93 -9.89
N ARG A 239 12.66 6.86 -10.99
CA ARG A 239 13.88 7.67 -11.13
C ARG A 239 13.59 9.17 -11.10
N ASP A 240 12.52 9.61 -11.77
CA ASP A 240 12.11 11.03 -11.79
C ASP A 240 11.65 11.52 -10.40
N LEU A 241 11.16 10.61 -9.56
CA LEU A 241 10.82 10.86 -8.15
C LEU A 241 12.00 10.69 -7.19
N ASN A 242 13.20 10.38 -7.69
CA ASN A 242 14.41 10.08 -6.89
C ASN A 242 14.26 8.89 -5.91
N LEU A 243 13.39 7.96 -6.23
CA LEU A 243 13.17 6.72 -5.51
C LEU A 243 14.06 5.58 -6.03
#